data_73d80bf5879af4df63f622637dc7fa7c
#
_entry.id   73d80bf5879af4df63f622637dc7fa7c
#
_cell.length_a   1.000
_cell.length_b   1.000
_cell.length_c   1.000
_cell.angle_alpha   90.00
_cell.angle_beta   90.00
_cell.angle_gamma   90.00
#
_symmetry.space_group_name_H-M   'P 1'
#
loop_
_entity.id
_entity.type
_entity.pdbx_description
1 polymer ?
#
loop_
_entity_poly.entity_id
_entity_poly.type
_entity_poly.pdbx_seq_one_letter_code
_entity_poly.pdbx_strand_id
1 'polypeptide(L)'
;MLPELKSSQRGYLKSKRFPCMKNVIYIGQEKYRGMYNTSEILLLGSNVEDDELTEAKKQVDCHDTVNMQYTSGTTGFPKGVMLTHYNISNNGFLTGEHMKFTSDDKLCVCVPLFHCFGVVLATMNCLTHGCTQVMVERFDPLLVLASIHKERCTALYGVPTMFIAELNHPMFDMFDLSSLRTGIMAGSLCPVELMKKVEEKMFMKVTSVYGLTEAAPGMTATRLDDPFDVRCNTVGRDFEFTEVRVIDPETGEECPIGVQGEMCNRG
;
A
#
# COMPACT_ATOMS: atom_id res chain seq x y z
N MET A 1 2.59 28.29 -5.10
CA MET A 1 3.17 27.79 -3.85
C MET A 1 4.62 28.19 -3.65
N LEU A 2 5.41 28.25 -4.70
CA LEU A 2 6.85 28.61 -4.70
C LEU A 2 7.10 29.73 -5.70
N PRO A 3 6.75 30.99 -5.41
CA PRO A 3 6.92 32.09 -6.35
C PRO A 3 8.39 32.33 -6.74
N GLU A 4 9.32 31.96 -5.87
CA GLU A 4 10.76 32.06 -6.06
C GLU A 4 11.28 31.21 -7.23
N LEU A 5 10.54 30.18 -7.66
CA LEU A 5 10.93 29.36 -8.84
C LEU A 5 11.07 30.20 -10.10
N LYS A 6 10.29 31.25 -10.27
CA LYS A 6 10.34 32.13 -11.44
C LYS A 6 11.68 32.86 -11.61
N SER A 7 12.43 33.05 -10.52
CA SER A 7 13.72 33.74 -10.48
C SER A 7 14.90 32.84 -10.12
N SER A 8 14.65 31.61 -9.69
CA SER A 8 15.69 30.68 -9.25
C SER A 8 16.32 29.93 -10.43
N GLN A 9 17.62 29.65 -10.32
CA GLN A 9 18.28 28.63 -11.14
C GLN A 9 17.92 27.25 -10.61
N ARG A 10 17.96 26.24 -11.51
CA ARG A 10 17.78 24.83 -11.16
C ARG A 10 18.86 24.41 -10.15
N GLY A 11 18.47 23.70 -9.12
CA GLY A 11 19.36 23.26 -8.04
C GLY A 11 19.67 24.30 -6.97
N TYR A 12 19.23 25.55 -7.16
CA TYR A 12 19.55 26.67 -6.26
C TYR A 12 18.30 27.39 -5.76
N LEU A 13 17.20 26.67 -5.59
CA LEU A 13 15.98 27.25 -5.03
C LEU A 13 16.25 27.73 -3.59
N LYS A 14 15.93 28.99 -3.31
CA LYS A 14 15.94 29.58 -1.97
C LYS A 14 14.52 30.00 -1.61
N SER A 15 13.76 29.07 -1.06
CA SER A 15 12.41 29.38 -0.62
C SER A 15 12.39 29.80 0.84
N LYS A 16 11.68 30.90 1.14
CA LYS A 16 11.45 31.33 2.52
C LYS A 16 10.55 30.36 3.28
N ARG A 17 9.58 29.77 2.58
CA ARG A 17 8.62 28.83 3.18
C ARG A 17 9.20 27.43 3.37
N PHE A 18 10.10 27.02 2.48
CA PHE A 18 10.72 25.69 2.49
C PHE A 18 12.24 25.80 2.36
N PRO A 19 12.95 26.23 3.43
CA PRO A 19 14.38 26.57 3.35
C PRO A 19 15.29 25.40 2.98
N CYS A 20 14.88 24.17 3.26
CA CYS A 20 15.63 22.96 2.90
C CYS A 20 15.40 22.50 1.47
N MET A 21 14.40 23.04 0.75
CA MET A 21 14.09 22.63 -0.61
C MET A 21 15.04 23.29 -1.60
N LYS A 22 15.83 22.48 -2.30
CA LYS A 22 16.83 22.96 -3.27
C LYS A 22 16.38 22.74 -4.72
N ASN A 23 15.69 21.64 -4.97
CA ASN A 23 15.29 21.18 -6.29
C ASN A 23 13.79 20.97 -6.37
N VAL A 24 13.24 21.27 -7.54
CA VAL A 24 11.87 20.90 -7.91
C VAL A 24 11.94 20.15 -9.24
N ILE A 25 11.33 18.96 -9.26
CA ILE A 25 11.30 18.08 -10.43
C ILE A 25 9.84 18.00 -10.90
N TYR A 26 9.63 18.28 -12.18
CA TYR A 26 8.35 18.09 -12.84
C TYR A 26 8.33 16.72 -13.53
N ILE A 27 7.37 15.91 -13.15
CA ILE A 27 7.16 14.60 -13.80
C ILE A 27 6.42 14.83 -15.10
N GLY A 28 7.16 14.84 -16.22
CA GLY A 28 6.65 15.11 -17.55
C GLY A 28 7.77 15.60 -18.48
N GLN A 29 7.40 15.88 -19.74
CA GLN A 29 8.36 16.31 -20.78
C GLN A 29 8.50 17.83 -20.88
N GLU A 30 7.54 18.59 -20.36
CA GLU A 30 7.55 20.04 -20.45
C GLU A 30 8.65 20.66 -19.60
N LYS A 31 9.12 21.84 -20.05
CA LYS A 31 10.18 22.59 -19.36
C LYS A 31 9.60 23.80 -18.64
N TYR A 32 9.77 23.80 -17.34
CA TYR A 32 9.39 24.94 -16.50
C TYR A 32 10.63 25.60 -15.90
N ARG A 33 10.61 26.95 -15.83
CA ARG A 33 11.72 27.71 -15.25
C ARG A 33 11.95 27.32 -13.78
N GLY A 34 13.20 27.08 -13.44
CA GLY A 34 13.59 26.69 -12.06
C GLY A 34 13.35 25.24 -11.70
N MET A 35 12.75 24.45 -12.60
CA MET A 35 12.49 23.03 -12.40
C MET A 35 13.31 22.17 -13.34
N TYR A 36 13.63 20.95 -12.92
CA TYR A 36 14.03 19.86 -13.81
C TYR A 36 12.79 19.12 -14.30
N ASN A 37 12.85 18.55 -15.49
CA ASN A 37 11.86 17.56 -15.93
C ASN A 37 12.42 16.13 -15.84
N THR A 38 11.58 15.13 -16.06
CA THR A 38 11.96 13.72 -15.96
C THR A 38 13.14 13.37 -16.88
N SER A 39 13.12 13.83 -18.15
CA SER A 39 14.19 13.54 -19.11
C SER A 39 15.52 14.14 -18.70
N GLU A 40 15.52 15.35 -18.14
CA GLU A 40 16.73 16.00 -17.66
C GLU A 40 17.33 15.27 -16.44
N ILE A 41 16.48 14.77 -15.52
CA ILE A 41 16.95 13.98 -14.38
C ILE A 41 17.57 12.65 -14.84
N LEU A 42 16.94 11.96 -15.78
CA LEU A 42 17.49 10.72 -16.35
C LEU A 42 18.86 10.97 -17.02
N LEU A 43 18.97 12.08 -17.78
CA LEU A 43 20.25 12.45 -18.40
C LEU A 43 21.33 12.80 -17.36
N LEU A 44 20.98 13.52 -16.31
CA LEU A 44 21.92 13.81 -15.22
C LEU A 44 22.34 12.54 -14.48
N GLY A 45 21.42 11.60 -14.29
CA GLY A 45 21.69 10.30 -13.65
C GLY A 45 22.72 9.46 -14.42
N SER A 46 22.77 9.59 -15.75
CA SER A 46 23.78 8.86 -16.55
C SER A 46 25.23 9.31 -16.32
N ASN A 47 25.43 10.44 -15.65
CA ASN A 47 26.77 10.93 -15.27
C ASN A 47 27.16 10.57 -13.83
N VAL A 48 26.30 9.85 -13.10
CA VAL A 48 26.60 9.37 -11.75
C VAL A 48 27.34 8.05 -11.86
N GLU A 49 28.53 7.98 -11.27
CA GLU A 49 29.33 6.76 -11.24
C GLU A 49 28.69 5.71 -10.32
N ASP A 50 28.80 4.44 -10.70
CA ASP A 50 28.23 3.32 -9.91
C ASP A 50 28.78 3.27 -8.47
N ASP A 51 30.04 3.69 -8.30
CA ASP A 51 30.68 3.78 -6.99
C ASP A 51 30.03 4.84 -6.09
N GLU A 52 29.63 5.99 -6.64
CA GLU A 52 28.91 7.03 -5.89
C GLU A 52 27.57 6.52 -5.36
N LEU A 53 26.84 5.79 -6.21
CA LEU A 53 25.56 5.17 -5.80
C LEU A 53 25.78 4.10 -4.74
N THR A 54 26.85 3.30 -4.88
CA THR A 54 27.21 2.25 -3.92
C THR A 54 27.59 2.84 -2.56
N GLU A 55 28.36 3.93 -2.52
CA GLU A 55 28.70 4.63 -1.28
C GLU A 55 27.47 5.28 -0.64
N ALA A 56 26.57 5.88 -1.44
CA ALA A 56 25.32 6.44 -0.92
C ALA A 56 24.41 5.36 -0.28
N LYS A 57 24.33 4.17 -0.89
CA LYS A 57 23.58 3.03 -0.32
C LYS A 57 24.12 2.57 1.03
N LYS A 58 25.43 2.60 1.25
CA LYS A 58 26.05 2.23 2.52
C LYS A 58 25.70 3.16 3.69
N GLN A 59 25.26 4.39 3.38
CA GLN A 59 24.87 5.38 4.40
C GLN A 59 23.42 5.25 4.85
N VAL A 60 22.63 4.40 4.18
CA VAL A 60 21.21 4.19 4.52
C VAL A 60 21.11 3.11 5.60
N ASP A 61 20.51 3.47 6.73
CA ASP A 61 20.18 2.52 7.79
C ASP A 61 18.73 2.01 7.62
N CYS A 62 18.51 0.74 7.93
CA CYS A 62 17.16 0.16 7.81
C CYS A 62 16.14 0.81 8.76
N HIS A 63 16.60 1.48 9.80
CA HIS A 63 15.76 2.24 10.74
C HIS A 63 15.60 3.72 10.36
N ASP A 64 16.18 4.16 9.23
CA ASP A 64 15.91 5.49 8.71
C ASP A 64 14.46 5.60 8.22
N THR A 65 13.85 6.76 8.48
CA THR A 65 12.51 7.07 7.97
C THR A 65 12.54 7.24 6.45
N VAL A 66 11.86 6.36 5.74
CA VAL A 66 11.78 6.38 4.26
C VAL A 66 10.43 6.83 3.74
N ASN A 67 9.39 6.70 4.54
CA ASN A 67 8.04 7.06 4.16
C ASN A 67 7.35 7.82 5.28
N MET A 68 6.60 8.88 4.93
CA MET A 68 5.81 9.63 5.89
C MET A 68 4.37 9.70 5.39
N GLN A 69 3.45 9.17 6.19
CA GLN A 69 2.03 9.15 5.85
C GLN A 69 1.21 9.94 6.85
N TYR A 70 0.30 10.76 6.33
CA TYR A 70 -0.58 11.55 7.17
C TYR A 70 -1.88 10.81 7.44
N THR A 71 -2.25 10.70 8.72
CA THR A 71 -3.54 10.19 9.16
C THR A 71 -4.43 11.31 9.64
N SER A 72 -5.76 11.15 9.57
CA SER A 72 -6.72 12.18 9.97
C SER A 72 -6.69 12.52 11.46
N GLY A 73 -6.07 11.68 12.29
CA GLY A 73 -5.99 11.87 13.75
C GLY A 73 -7.34 12.06 14.44
N THR A 74 -7.54 11.45 15.57
CA THR A 74 -8.76 11.62 16.40
C THR A 74 -8.84 12.99 17.09
N THR A 75 -7.72 13.74 17.12
CA THR A 75 -7.57 15.03 17.83
C THR A 75 -7.68 16.26 16.94
N GLY A 76 -8.07 16.10 15.65
CA GLY A 76 -8.34 17.21 14.72
C GLY A 76 -7.16 17.68 13.87
N PHE A 77 -5.91 17.40 14.25
CA PHE A 77 -4.74 17.67 13.40
C PHE A 77 -4.21 16.37 12.78
N PRO A 78 -3.84 16.41 11.48
CA PRO A 78 -3.22 15.25 10.85
C PRO A 78 -1.91 14.85 11.56
N LYS A 79 -1.72 13.56 11.80
CA LYS A 79 -0.48 13.00 12.34
C LYS A 79 0.40 12.53 11.19
N GLY A 80 1.67 12.93 11.19
CA GLY A 80 2.67 12.43 10.25
C GLY A 80 3.32 11.16 10.81
N VAL A 81 2.88 10.01 10.34
CA VAL A 81 3.45 8.71 10.73
C VAL A 81 4.74 8.48 9.98
N MET A 82 5.85 8.33 10.70
CA MET A 82 7.17 8.06 10.14
C MET A 82 7.38 6.54 10.05
N LEU A 83 7.52 6.03 8.84
CA LEU A 83 7.76 4.61 8.58
C LEU A 83 9.19 4.41 8.09
N THR A 84 9.89 3.44 8.70
CA THR A 84 11.27 3.11 8.36
C THR A 84 11.33 2.11 7.20
N HIS A 85 12.50 1.95 6.59
CA HIS A 85 12.74 0.85 5.63
C HIS A 85 12.39 -0.50 6.25
N TYR A 86 12.77 -0.72 7.51
CA TYR A 86 12.50 -1.96 8.24
C TYR A 86 11.00 -2.24 8.33
N ASN A 87 10.20 -1.23 8.72
CA ASN A 87 8.75 -1.39 8.85
C ASN A 87 8.09 -1.79 7.53
N ILE A 88 8.31 -0.99 6.47
CA ILE A 88 7.58 -1.20 5.20
C ILE A 88 8.04 -2.45 4.46
N SER A 89 9.34 -2.78 4.53
CA SER A 89 9.88 -3.96 3.84
C SER A 89 9.38 -5.25 4.48
N ASN A 90 9.46 -5.36 5.82
CA ASN A 90 8.98 -6.56 6.51
C ASN A 90 7.47 -6.73 6.41
N ASN A 91 6.69 -5.65 6.58
CA ASN A 91 5.24 -5.76 6.49
C ASN A 91 4.78 -6.12 5.07
N GLY A 92 5.44 -5.57 4.04
CA GLY A 92 5.21 -5.97 2.64
C GLY A 92 5.57 -7.43 2.36
N PHE A 93 6.73 -7.89 2.88
CA PHE A 93 7.17 -9.28 2.76
C PHE A 93 6.17 -10.23 3.42
N LEU A 94 5.83 -10.01 4.69
CA LEU A 94 4.89 -10.86 5.43
C LEU A 94 3.51 -10.90 4.78
N THR A 95 3.06 -9.78 4.22
CA THR A 95 1.81 -9.75 3.44
C THR A 95 1.87 -10.70 2.26
N GLY A 96 2.96 -10.69 1.50
CA GLY A 96 3.13 -11.59 0.35
C GLY A 96 3.20 -13.05 0.75
N GLU A 97 3.89 -13.40 1.84
CA GLU A 97 3.91 -14.75 2.40
C GLU A 97 2.48 -15.22 2.75
N HIS A 98 1.69 -14.39 3.43
CA HIS A 98 0.30 -14.72 3.77
C HIS A 98 -0.59 -14.92 2.54
N MET A 99 -0.36 -14.15 1.49
CA MET A 99 -1.06 -14.24 0.22
C MET A 99 -0.48 -15.30 -0.72
N LYS A 100 0.60 -15.98 -0.29
CA LYS A 100 1.34 -16.99 -1.09
C LYS A 100 1.72 -16.43 -2.46
N PHE A 101 2.31 -15.22 -2.49
CA PHE A 101 2.79 -14.61 -3.72
C PHE A 101 4.09 -15.25 -4.20
N THR A 102 4.23 -15.28 -5.51
CA THR A 102 5.43 -15.76 -6.22
C THR A 102 5.78 -14.79 -7.34
N SER A 103 6.91 -14.96 -7.99
CA SER A 103 7.31 -14.16 -9.15
C SER A 103 6.34 -14.26 -10.35
N ASP A 104 5.51 -15.30 -10.38
CA ASP A 104 4.53 -15.50 -11.46
C ASP A 104 3.25 -14.69 -11.26
N ASP A 105 3.07 -14.11 -10.06
CA ASP A 105 1.89 -13.36 -9.74
C ASP A 105 1.89 -11.96 -10.37
N LYS A 106 0.68 -11.49 -10.67
CA LYS A 106 0.40 -10.15 -11.17
C LYS A 106 -0.68 -9.50 -10.32
N LEU A 107 -0.29 -8.49 -9.54
CA LEU A 107 -1.22 -7.74 -8.70
C LEU A 107 -1.78 -6.54 -9.44
N CYS A 108 -3.10 -6.47 -9.60
CA CYS A 108 -3.77 -5.24 -10.03
C CYS A 108 -3.79 -4.24 -8.86
N VAL A 109 -3.07 -3.12 -9.02
CA VAL A 109 -2.93 -2.09 -8.00
C VAL A 109 -3.81 -0.91 -8.36
N CYS A 110 -4.98 -0.83 -7.73
CA CYS A 110 -5.95 0.26 -7.89
C CYS A 110 -6.13 1.08 -6.60
N VAL A 111 -5.48 0.67 -5.51
CA VAL A 111 -5.47 1.38 -4.23
C VAL A 111 -4.43 2.49 -4.25
N PRO A 112 -4.67 3.64 -3.56
CA PRO A 112 -3.78 4.80 -3.63
C PRO A 112 -2.39 4.52 -3.05
N LEU A 113 -1.33 4.93 -3.77
CA LEU A 113 0.07 4.80 -3.31
C LEU A 113 0.45 5.76 -2.18
N PHE A 114 -0.33 6.82 -1.95
CA PHE A 114 -0.15 7.70 -0.80
C PHE A 114 -0.74 7.14 0.50
N HIS A 115 -1.27 5.92 0.46
CA HIS A 115 -1.79 5.17 1.61
C HIS A 115 -1.00 3.86 1.76
N CYS A 116 -0.78 3.42 3.01
CA CYS A 116 -0.05 2.18 3.31
C CYS A 116 -0.61 0.94 2.58
N PHE A 117 -1.91 0.89 2.32
CA PHE A 117 -2.50 -0.20 1.54
C PHE A 117 -1.85 -0.31 0.16
N GLY A 118 -1.64 0.83 -0.52
CA GLY A 118 -1.01 0.84 -1.85
C GLY A 118 0.52 0.70 -1.79
N VAL A 119 1.19 1.50 -0.95
CA VAL A 119 2.66 1.50 -0.96
C VAL A 119 3.26 0.30 -0.24
N VAL A 120 2.67 -0.17 0.86
CA VAL A 120 3.22 -1.29 1.62
C VAL A 120 2.58 -2.62 1.23
N LEU A 121 1.25 -2.79 1.47
CA LEU A 121 0.63 -4.09 1.22
C LEU A 121 0.64 -4.47 -0.27
N ALA A 122 0.60 -3.51 -1.20
CA ALA A 122 0.67 -3.82 -2.63
C ALA A 122 2.09 -3.69 -3.18
N THR A 123 2.71 -2.50 -3.14
CA THR A 123 3.98 -2.25 -3.83
C THR A 123 5.15 -3.00 -3.18
N MET A 124 5.32 -2.90 -1.86
CA MET A 124 6.43 -3.61 -1.19
C MET A 124 6.25 -5.12 -1.24
N ASN A 125 5.02 -5.64 -1.15
CA ASN A 125 4.73 -7.04 -1.39
C ASN A 125 5.25 -7.49 -2.77
N CYS A 126 4.90 -6.76 -3.83
CA CYS A 126 5.35 -7.10 -5.18
C CYS A 126 6.88 -7.05 -5.31
N LEU A 127 7.53 -6.04 -4.73
CA LEU A 127 8.98 -5.91 -4.75
C LEU A 127 9.69 -7.06 -4.03
N THR A 128 9.21 -7.45 -2.85
CA THR A 128 9.83 -8.51 -2.05
C THR A 128 9.64 -9.91 -2.63
N HIS A 129 8.61 -10.13 -3.43
CA HIS A 129 8.30 -11.42 -4.06
C HIS A 129 8.64 -11.47 -5.56
N GLY A 130 9.16 -10.37 -6.12
CA GLY A 130 9.51 -10.29 -7.54
C GLY A 130 8.31 -10.39 -8.48
N CYS A 131 7.10 -10.11 -8.00
CA CYS A 131 5.90 -10.21 -8.82
C CYS A 131 5.57 -8.93 -9.58
N THR A 132 4.72 -9.03 -10.58
CA THR A 132 4.37 -7.91 -11.45
C THR A 132 3.31 -7.01 -10.81
N GLN A 133 3.50 -5.69 -10.91
CA GLN A 133 2.46 -4.70 -10.61
C GLN A 133 1.78 -4.24 -11.90
N VAL A 134 0.46 -4.37 -11.95
CA VAL A 134 -0.37 -3.79 -12.99
C VAL A 134 -1.05 -2.55 -12.41
N MET A 135 -0.47 -1.38 -12.73
CA MET A 135 -0.87 -0.11 -12.12
C MET A 135 -2.08 0.49 -12.82
N VAL A 136 -3.12 0.81 -12.04
CA VAL A 136 -4.27 1.59 -12.50
C VAL A 136 -4.11 3.01 -11.97
N GLU A 137 -3.99 4.00 -12.86
CA GLU A 137 -3.66 5.40 -12.50
C GLU A 137 -4.62 5.99 -11.45
N ARG A 138 -5.89 5.66 -11.58
CA ARG A 138 -6.94 6.00 -10.60
C ARG A 138 -7.96 4.89 -10.56
N PHE A 139 -8.60 4.69 -9.42
CA PHE A 139 -9.68 3.73 -9.36
C PHE A 139 -10.82 4.10 -10.31
N ASP A 140 -11.10 3.21 -11.21
CA ASP A 140 -12.26 3.18 -12.10
C ASP A 140 -12.60 1.70 -12.31
N PRO A 141 -13.82 1.25 -11.98
CA PRO A 141 -14.16 -0.17 -12.02
C PRO A 141 -13.99 -0.78 -13.41
N LEU A 142 -14.26 -0.03 -14.47
CA LEU A 142 -14.05 -0.49 -15.85
C LEU A 142 -12.57 -0.71 -16.15
N LEU A 143 -11.71 0.24 -15.75
CA LEU A 143 -10.26 0.11 -15.95
C LEU A 143 -9.67 -1.04 -15.16
N VAL A 144 -10.14 -1.28 -13.93
CA VAL A 144 -9.70 -2.42 -13.10
C VAL A 144 -10.07 -3.73 -13.78
N LEU A 145 -11.35 -3.93 -14.16
CA LEU A 145 -11.83 -5.13 -14.83
C LEU A 145 -11.10 -5.38 -16.17
N ALA A 146 -10.91 -4.33 -16.97
CA ALA A 146 -10.16 -4.41 -18.22
C ALA A 146 -8.69 -4.75 -18.02
N SER A 147 -8.05 -4.21 -16.98
CA SER A 147 -6.65 -4.51 -16.64
C SER A 147 -6.48 -5.96 -16.20
N ILE A 148 -7.38 -6.46 -15.35
CA ILE A 148 -7.37 -7.87 -14.92
C ILE A 148 -7.50 -8.81 -16.12
N HIS A 149 -8.47 -8.55 -16.97
CA HIS A 149 -8.73 -9.34 -18.18
C HIS A 149 -7.52 -9.34 -19.13
N LYS A 150 -7.03 -8.13 -19.47
CA LYS A 150 -5.97 -7.96 -20.47
C LYS A 150 -4.62 -8.50 -19.99
N GLU A 151 -4.23 -8.16 -18.78
CA GLU A 151 -2.92 -8.49 -18.24
C GLU A 151 -2.90 -9.84 -17.51
N ARG A 152 -4.08 -10.49 -17.38
CA ARG A 152 -4.24 -11.77 -16.65
C ARG A 152 -3.75 -11.64 -15.22
N CYS A 153 -4.24 -10.62 -14.50
CA CYS A 153 -3.88 -10.43 -13.10
C CYS A 153 -4.32 -11.61 -12.25
N THR A 154 -3.48 -12.02 -11.31
CA THR A 154 -3.74 -13.14 -10.39
C THR A 154 -4.25 -12.69 -9.04
N ALA A 155 -4.11 -11.40 -8.74
CA ALA A 155 -4.53 -10.82 -7.48
C ALA A 155 -5.12 -9.41 -7.64
N LEU A 156 -6.04 -9.05 -6.74
CA LEU A 156 -6.66 -7.73 -6.65
C LEU A 156 -6.79 -7.32 -5.19
N TYR A 157 -6.37 -6.09 -4.85
CA TYR A 157 -6.55 -5.48 -3.54
C TYR A 157 -7.51 -4.30 -3.63
N GLY A 158 -8.42 -4.20 -2.67
CA GLY A 158 -9.39 -3.11 -2.65
C GLY A 158 -10.12 -2.94 -1.32
N VAL A 159 -10.83 -1.84 -1.19
CA VAL A 159 -11.79 -1.63 -0.12
C VAL A 159 -13.16 -2.16 -0.56
N PRO A 160 -14.09 -2.48 0.36
CA PRO A 160 -15.39 -3.06 0.00
C PRO A 160 -16.16 -2.28 -1.07
N THR A 161 -16.12 -0.94 -1.04
CA THR A 161 -16.81 -0.10 -2.03
C THR A 161 -16.24 -0.24 -3.44
N MET A 162 -14.96 -0.55 -3.60
CA MET A 162 -14.34 -0.83 -4.90
C MET A 162 -14.91 -2.12 -5.48
N PHE A 163 -14.91 -3.21 -4.72
CA PHE A 163 -15.50 -4.48 -5.15
C PHE A 163 -17.00 -4.37 -5.48
N ILE A 164 -17.75 -3.57 -4.70
CA ILE A 164 -19.16 -3.30 -5.02
C ILE A 164 -19.30 -2.60 -6.37
N ALA A 165 -18.46 -1.61 -6.66
CA ALA A 165 -18.49 -0.89 -7.93
C ALA A 165 -18.11 -1.79 -9.11
N GLU A 166 -17.13 -2.66 -8.95
CA GLU A 166 -16.70 -3.63 -9.96
C GLU A 166 -17.80 -4.65 -10.25
N LEU A 167 -18.36 -5.31 -9.21
CA LEU A 167 -19.41 -6.32 -9.34
C LEU A 167 -20.72 -5.78 -9.94
N ASN A 168 -21.02 -4.50 -9.71
CA ASN A 168 -22.22 -3.85 -10.25
C ASN A 168 -21.97 -3.12 -11.57
N HIS A 169 -20.77 -3.20 -12.15
CA HIS A 169 -20.48 -2.53 -13.40
C HIS A 169 -21.27 -3.17 -14.55
N PRO A 170 -21.97 -2.39 -15.41
CA PRO A 170 -22.81 -2.95 -16.49
C PRO A 170 -22.09 -3.88 -17.46
N MET A 171 -20.77 -3.70 -17.60
CA MET A 171 -19.92 -4.51 -18.47
C MET A 171 -19.17 -5.63 -17.72
N PHE A 172 -19.50 -5.92 -16.45
CA PHE A 172 -18.78 -6.90 -15.63
C PHE A 172 -18.63 -8.26 -16.35
N ASP A 173 -19.71 -8.77 -16.90
CA ASP A 173 -19.75 -10.09 -17.56
C ASP A 173 -18.98 -10.14 -18.90
N MET A 174 -18.47 -9.00 -19.39
CA MET A 174 -17.64 -8.96 -20.60
C MET A 174 -16.18 -9.28 -20.35
N PHE A 175 -15.74 -9.33 -19.09
CA PHE A 175 -14.35 -9.54 -18.71
C PHE A 175 -14.11 -10.95 -18.17
N ASP A 176 -13.05 -11.58 -18.65
CA ASP A 176 -12.57 -12.85 -18.11
C ASP A 176 -11.69 -12.58 -16.88
N LEU A 177 -12.21 -12.89 -15.70
CA LEU A 177 -11.53 -12.73 -14.42
C LEU A 177 -10.96 -14.06 -13.87
N SER A 178 -11.00 -15.14 -14.65
CA SER A 178 -10.60 -16.47 -14.22
C SER A 178 -9.12 -16.63 -13.86
N SER A 179 -8.29 -15.63 -14.16
CA SER A 179 -6.89 -15.59 -13.74
C SER A 179 -6.71 -15.19 -12.26
N LEU A 180 -7.71 -14.54 -11.66
CA LEU A 180 -7.66 -14.17 -10.25
C LEU A 180 -7.67 -15.41 -9.36
N ARG A 181 -6.81 -15.43 -8.34
CA ARG A 181 -6.73 -16.51 -7.34
C ARG A 181 -6.87 -15.99 -5.91
N THR A 182 -6.44 -14.74 -5.66
CA THR A 182 -6.36 -14.20 -4.32
C THR A 182 -6.56 -12.68 -4.29
N GLY A 183 -6.85 -12.14 -3.11
CA GLY A 183 -6.95 -10.71 -2.91
C GLY A 183 -7.14 -10.31 -1.46
N ILE A 184 -6.98 -9.02 -1.20
CA ILE A 184 -7.23 -8.41 0.11
C ILE A 184 -8.42 -7.46 0.01
N MET A 185 -9.38 -7.66 0.90
CA MET A 185 -10.44 -6.69 1.17
C MET A 185 -10.22 -6.11 2.56
N ALA A 186 -9.91 -4.83 2.66
CA ALA A 186 -9.52 -4.20 3.92
C ALA A 186 -9.91 -2.71 3.96
N GLY A 187 -9.53 -2.00 5.05
CA GLY A 187 -9.77 -0.56 5.21
C GLY A 187 -11.14 -0.21 5.80
N SER A 188 -12.05 -1.16 5.90
CA SER A 188 -13.32 -1.05 6.62
C SER A 188 -13.88 -2.46 6.90
N LEU A 189 -15.01 -2.55 7.59
CA LEU A 189 -15.70 -3.82 7.78
C LEU A 189 -16.01 -4.46 6.41
N CYS A 190 -15.63 -5.73 6.25
CA CYS A 190 -15.84 -6.51 5.03
C CYS A 190 -17.18 -7.28 5.13
N PRO A 191 -18.23 -6.88 4.39
CA PRO A 191 -19.51 -7.57 4.47
C PRO A 191 -19.43 -9.01 3.96
N VAL A 192 -19.95 -9.97 4.73
CA VAL A 192 -19.92 -11.40 4.40
C VAL A 192 -20.49 -11.68 3.00
N GLU A 193 -21.65 -11.11 2.70
CA GLU A 193 -22.31 -11.29 1.39
C GLU A 193 -21.49 -10.72 0.23
N LEU A 194 -20.70 -9.67 0.48
CA LEU A 194 -19.81 -9.12 -0.54
C LEU A 194 -18.64 -10.07 -0.79
N MET A 195 -17.98 -10.54 0.26
CA MET A 195 -16.86 -11.49 0.14
C MET A 195 -17.30 -12.76 -0.59
N LYS A 196 -18.50 -13.27 -0.27
CA LYS A 196 -19.08 -14.41 -0.98
C LYS A 196 -19.26 -14.15 -2.47
N LYS A 197 -19.86 -13.00 -2.84
CA LYS A 197 -20.04 -12.62 -4.25
C LYS A 197 -18.71 -12.45 -4.99
N VAL A 198 -17.68 -11.92 -4.33
CA VAL A 198 -16.34 -11.80 -4.92
C VAL A 198 -15.76 -13.18 -5.19
N GLU A 199 -15.84 -14.12 -4.25
CA GLU A 199 -15.37 -15.49 -4.47
C GLU A 199 -16.11 -16.20 -5.59
N GLU A 200 -17.44 -16.07 -5.64
CA GLU A 200 -18.29 -16.72 -6.63
C GLU A 200 -18.11 -16.13 -8.03
N LYS A 201 -18.02 -14.81 -8.17
CA LYS A 201 -18.06 -14.12 -9.46
C LYS A 201 -16.69 -13.70 -9.99
N MET A 202 -15.73 -13.45 -9.09
CA MET A 202 -14.37 -13.04 -9.46
C MET A 202 -13.36 -14.19 -9.31
N PHE A 203 -13.79 -15.38 -8.87
CA PHE A 203 -12.99 -16.61 -8.77
C PHE A 203 -11.77 -16.51 -7.85
N MET A 204 -11.74 -15.56 -6.93
CA MET A 204 -10.60 -15.33 -6.05
C MET A 204 -10.97 -15.54 -4.57
N LYS A 205 -10.05 -16.14 -3.82
CA LYS A 205 -10.16 -16.16 -2.36
C LYS A 205 -9.76 -14.82 -1.79
N VAL A 206 -10.63 -14.24 -0.99
CA VAL A 206 -10.40 -12.94 -0.34
C VAL A 206 -10.03 -13.14 1.12
N THR A 207 -8.99 -12.45 1.56
CA THR A 207 -8.60 -12.34 2.96
C THR A 207 -8.91 -10.94 3.49
N SER A 208 -9.09 -10.84 4.81
CA SER A 208 -9.18 -9.57 5.51
C SER A 208 -7.84 -9.25 6.17
N VAL A 209 -7.41 -7.99 6.09
CA VAL A 209 -6.25 -7.48 6.81
C VAL A 209 -6.72 -6.32 7.68
N TYR A 210 -6.41 -6.37 8.97
CA TYR A 210 -6.63 -5.29 9.90
C TYR A 210 -5.31 -4.65 10.30
N GLY A 211 -5.33 -3.34 10.43
CA GLY A 211 -4.15 -2.60 10.86
C GLY A 211 -4.33 -1.10 10.82
N LEU A 212 -3.24 -0.42 11.14
CA LEU A 212 -3.15 1.04 11.27
C LEU A 212 -1.91 1.52 10.49
N THR A 213 -1.93 2.75 10.01
CA THR A 213 -0.74 3.35 9.39
C THR A 213 0.46 3.29 10.34
N GLU A 214 0.22 3.50 11.63
CA GLU A 214 1.22 3.44 12.70
C GLU A 214 1.83 2.04 12.90
N ALA A 215 1.18 0.98 12.41
CA ALA A 215 1.66 -0.41 12.45
C ALA A 215 2.26 -0.91 11.12
N ALA A 216 2.39 -0.03 10.12
CA ALA A 216 3.10 -0.18 8.83
C ALA A 216 2.53 -1.12 7.73
N PRO A 217 1.23 -1.34 7.49
CA PRO A 217 0.06 -1.15 8.31
C PRO A 217 -0.50 -2.45 8.90
N GLY A 218 -0.13 -3.65 8.38
CA GLY A 218 -0.75 -4.92 8.73
C GLY A 218 -0.38 -5.38 10.14
N MET A 219 -1.37 -5.59 10.97
CA MET A 219 -1.25 -6.14 12.32
C MET A 219 -1.73 -7.58 12.36
N THR A 220 -2.93 -7.82 11.83
CA THR A 220 -3.53 -9.16 11.74
C THR A 220 -4.07 -9.41 10.34
N ALA A 221 -4.15 -10.67 9.96
CA ALA A 221 -4.77 -11.09 8.71
C ALA A 221 -5.42 -12.47 8.86
N THR A 222 -6.51 -12.68 8.14
CA THR A 222 -7.00 -14.03 7.88
C THR A 222 -6.12 -14.71 6.84
N ARG A 223 -6.05 -16.03 6.85
CA ARG A 223 -5.23 -16.81 5.92
C ARG A 223 -6.08 -17.38 4.77
N LEU A 224 -5.45 -17.64 3.63
CA LEU A 224 -6.14 -18.22 2.46
C LEU A 224 -6.73 -19.61 2.71
N ASP A 225 -6.16 -20.35 3.65
CA ASP A 225 -6.60 -21.67 4.08
C ASP A 225 -7.56 -21.66 5.28
N ASP A 226 -7.81 -20.48 5.88
CA ASP A 226 -8.87 -20.36 6.90
C ASP A 226 -10.25 -20.63 6.29
N PRO A 227 -11.17 -21.24 7.06
CA PRO A 227 -12.56 -21.39 6.64
C PRO A 227 -13.19 -20.04 6.26
N PHE A 228 -14.15 -20.07 5.32
CA PHE A 228 -14.82 -18.83 4.86
C PHE A 228 -15.40 -18.01 6.00
N ASP A 229 -16.05 -18.67 6.97
CA ASP A 229 -16.62 -18.02 8.15
C ASP A 229 -15.57 -17.26 8.97
N VAL A 230 -14.40 -17.83 9.18
CA VAL A 230 -13.27 -17.16 9.87
C VAL A 230 -12.80 -15.95 9.08
N ARG A 231 -12.66 -16.06 7.74
CA ARG A 231 -12.20 -14.98 6.88
C ARG A 231 -13.16 -13.78 6.84
N CYS A 232 -14.46 -14.03 7.04
CA CYS A 232 -15.51 -13.00 7.01
C CYS A 232 -15.80 -12.37 8.37
N ASN A 233 -15.68 -13.13 9.46
CA ASN A 233 -16.15 -12.70 10.76
C ASN A 233 -15.04 -12.37 11.76
N THR A 234 -13.77 -12.48 11.35
CA THR A 234 -12.62 -12.15 12.19
C THR A 234 -11.63 -11.26 11.44
N VAL A 235 -10.71 -10.65 12.16
CA VAL A 235 -9.54 -9.97 11.61
C VAL A 235 -8.32 -10.91 11.51
N GLY A 236 -8.53 -12.20 11.78
CA GLY A 236 -7.50 -13.23 11.66
C GLY A 236 -6.54 -13.27 12.85
N ARG A 237 -5.30 -13.66 12.54
CA ARG A 237 -4.20 -13.81 13.50
C ARG A 237 -3.13 -12.75 13.22
N ASP A 238 -2.32 -12.47 14.23
CA ASP A 238 -1.15 -11.60 14.11
C ASP A 238 -0.20 -12.02 12.97
N PHE A 239 0.52 -11.05 12.46
CA PHE A 239 1.62 -11.30 11.54
C PHE A 239 2.79 -11.93 12.31
N GLU A 240 3.61 -12.73 11.63
CA GLU A 240 4.83 -13.26 12.23
C GLU A 240 5.71 -12.11 12.76
N PHE A 241 6.34 -12.33 13.91
CA PHE A 241 7.17 -11.33 14.61
C PHE A 241 6.40 -10.10 15.12
N THR A 242 5.08 -10.17 15.14
CA THR A 242 4.18 -9.16 15.69
C THR A 242 3.41 -9.78 16.86
N GLU A 243 3.24 -9.02 17.93
CA GLU A 243 2.38 -9.43 19.05
C GLU A 243 1.16 -8.52 19.10
N VAL A 244 -0.03 -9.12 19.18
CA VAL A 244 -1.29 -8.40 19.33
C VAL A 244 -1.95 -8.83 20.64
N ARG A 245 -2.37 -7.85 21.44
CA ARG A 245 -3.10 -8.06 22.70
C ARG A 245 -4.33 -7.18 22.76
N VAL A 246 -5.34 -7.64 23.46
CA VAL A 246 -6.51 -6.84 23.81
C VAL A 246 -6.45 -6.54 25.30
N ILE A 247 -6.33 -5.27 25.65
CA ILE A 247 -6.16 -4.82 27.03
C ILE A 247 -7.37 -3.99 27.49
N ASP A 248 -7.63 -4.02 28.77
CA ASP A 248 -8.54 -3.09 29.41
C ASP A 248 -7.87 -1.70 29.50
N PRO A 249 -8.45 -0.66 28.90
CA PRO A 249 -7.82 0.67 28.87
C PRO A 249 -7.74 1.35 30.24
N GLU A 250 -8.51 0.91 31.24
CA GLU A 250 -8.49 1.47 32.59
C GLU A 250 -7.41 0.81 33.46
N THR A 251 -7.28 -0.51 33.36
CA THR A 251 -6.35 -1.28 34.23
C THR A 251 -5.02 -1.58 33.55
N GLY A 252 -4.97 -1.59 32.20
CA GLY A 252 -3.82 -2.01 31.41
C GLY A 252 -3.59 -3.53 31.41
N GLU A 253 -4.48 -4.30 32.00
CA GLU A 253 -4.41 -5.77 32.05
C GLU A 253 -5.00 -6.39 30.76
N GLU A 254 -4.54 -7.59 30.43
CA GLU A 254 -5.04 -8.33 29.27
C GLU A 254 -6.49 -8.80 29.51
N CYS A 255 -7.37 -8.51 28.56
CA CYS A 255 -8.78 -8.92 28.64
C CYS A 255 -8.92 -10.43 28.46
N PRO A 256 -9.82 -11.08 29.24
CA PRO A 256 -10.21 -12.45 28.97
C PRO A 256 -10.84 -12.63 27.59
N ILE A 257 -10.78 -13.85 27.04
CA ILE A 257 -11.41 -14.17 25.75
C ILE A 257 -12.91 -13.85 25.79
N GLY A 258 -13.38 -13.12 24.76
CA GLY A 258 -14.77 -12.68 24.64
C GLY A 258 -15.07 -11.35 25.33
N VAL A 259 -14.11 -10.73 25.99
CA VAL A 259 -14.23 -9.39 26.58
C VAL A 259 -13.64 -8.36 25.62
N GLN A 260 -14.39 -7.27 25.40
CA GLN A 260 -13.97 -6.17 24.56
C GLN A 260 -12.91 -5.31 25.29
N GLY A 261 -11.90 -4.87 24.56
CA GLY A 261 -10.85 -3.97 25.06
C GLY A 261 -10.16 -3.21 23.94
N GLU A 262 -9.05 -2.54 24.26
CA GLU A 262 -8.20 -1.85 23.31
C GLU A 262 -7.19 -2.83 22.70
N MET A 263 -7.12 -2.84 21.37
CA MET A 263 -6.15 -3.67 20.65
C MET A 263 -4.80 -2.97 20.61
N CYS A 264 -3.80 -3.59 21.23
CA CYS A 264 -2.42 -3.13 21.26
C CYS A 264 -1.54 -4.01 20.37
N ASN A 265 -0.55 -3.40 19.74
CA ASN A 265 0.39 -4.06 18.84
C ASN A 265 1.83 -3.75 19.22
N ARG A 266 2.70 -4.76 19.11
CA ARG A 266 4.16 -4.65 19.23
C ARG A 266 4.80 -5.48 18.12
N GLY A 267 5.71 -4.87 17.33
CA GLY A 267 6.44 -5.53 16.26
C GLY A 267 7.53 -4.63 15.69
#